data_e0dda681b6692c910b7ec7e8bc47f994
#
_entry.id   e0dda681b6692c910b7ec7e8bc47f994
#
_cell.length_a   1.000
_cell.length_b   1.000
_cell.length_c   1.000
_cell.angle_alpha   90.00
_cell.angle_beta   90.00
_cell.angle_gamma   90.00
#
_symmetry.space_group_name_H-M   'P 1'
#
loop_
_entity.id
_entity.type
_entity.pdbx_description
1 polymer ?
#
loop_
_entity_poly.entity_id
_entity_poly.type
_entity_poly.pdbx_seq_one_letter_code
_entity_poly.pdbx_strand_id
1 'polypeptide(L)'
;MVKMLVPYPDKCTGCRFCEMACTLYHEGKINHADARLQVHKRDVRIDFPSVCTHCVACKDECCVTACPVEAIKIEDGIVRVDEDECTACGTCVEVCPFGVMRMEETAFKCDLCGGDPTCVKFCSMGAIKYEEPKPEQYEAVRKLLKAEE
;
A
#
# COMPACT_ATOMS: atom_id res chain seq x y z
N MET A 1 13.16 12.43 10.21
CA MET A 1 12.49 11.14 10.31
C MET A 1 11.61 10.92 9.10
N VAL A 2 11.53 9.71 8.61
CA VAL A 2 10.76 9.37 7.41
C VAL A 2 9.29 9.20 7.80
N LYS A 3 8.40 9.92 7.09
CA LYS A 3 6.95 9.73 7.25
C LYS A 3 6.46 8.64 6.33
N MET A 4 5.45 7.91 6.76
CA MET A 4 4.82 6.82 6.01
C MET A 4 3.31 6.94 6.09
N LEU A 5 2.62 6.19 5.24
CA LEU A 5 1.18 6.03 5.38
C LEU A 5 0.89 5.17 6.60
N VAL A 6 0.06 5.66 7.50
CA VAL A 6 -0.37 4.94 8.71
C VAL A 6 -1.88 4.70 8.62
N PRO A 7 -2.33 3.45 8.58
CA PRO A 7 -3.76 3.14 8.52
C PRO A 7 -4.39 3.18 9.91
N TYR A 8 -5.64 3.64 9.96
CA TYR A 8 -6.46 3.63 11.16
C TYR A 8 -7.76 2.89 10.84
N PRO A 9 -7.77 1.54 10.97
CA PRO A 9 -8.90 0.73 10.51
C PRO A 9 -10.22 1.05 11.20
N ASP A 10 -10.18 1.51 12.44
CA ASP A 10 -11.37 1.89 13.21
C ASP A 10 -12.06 3.17 12.69
N LYS A 11 -11.38 3.95 11.85
CA LYS A 11 -11.91 5.19 11.29
C LYS A 11 -12.39 5.04 9.84
N CYS A 12 -12.09 3.93 9.18
CA CYS A 12 -12.45 3.70 7.79
C CYS A 12 -13.94 3.44 7.64
N THR A 13 -14.57 4.11 6.64
CA THR A 13 -15.98 3.91 6.31
C THR A 13 -16.21 3.11 5.04
N GLY A 14 -15.13 2.68 4.37
CA GLY A 14 -15.21 1.92 3.14
C GLY A 14 -15.66 2.71 1.91
N CYS A 15 -15.55 4.04 1.95
CA CYS A 15 -15.99 4.91 0.83
C CYS A 15 -15.10 4.77 -0.41
N ARG A 16 -13.85 4.30 -0.27
CA ARG A 16 -12.88 4.09 -1.36
C ARG A 16 -12.44 5.36 -2.09
N PHE A 17 -12.63 6.53 -1.51
CA PHE A 17 -12.12 7.77 -2.11
C PHE A 17 -10.60 7.78 -2.23
N CYS A 18 -9.90 7.15 -1.30
CA CYS A 18 -8.45 6.99 -1.35
C CYS A 18 -8.00 6.20 -2.58
N GLU A 19 -8.70 5.12 -2.92
CA GLU A 19 -8.42 4.32 -4.12
C GLU A 19 -8.66 5.14 -5.39
N MET A 20 -9.77 5.89 -5.45
CA MET A 20 -10.09 6.75 -6.58
C MET A 20 -9.04 7.85 -6.76
N ALA A 21 -8.63 8.50 -5.68
CA ALA A 21 -7.60 9.53 -5.69
C ALA A 21 -6.26 8.98 -6.17
N CYS A 22 -5.89 7.79 -5.72
CA CYS A 22 -4.64 7.11 -6.10
C CYS A 22 -4.59 6.84 -7.59
N THR A 23 -5.65 6.25 -8.15
CA THR A 23 -5.70 5.94 -9.59
C THR A 23 -5.77 7.18 -10.45
N LEU A 24 -6.51 8.19 -10.01
CA LEU A 24 -6.60 9.44 -10.74
C LEU A 24 -5.25 10.14 -10.83
N TYR A 25 -4.48 10.12 -9.74
CA TYR A 25 -3.14 10.72 -9.71
C TYR A 25 -2.15 9.97 -10.60
N HIS A 26 -2.12 8.63 -10.52
CA HIS A 26 -1.14 7.82 -11.24
C HIS A 26 -1.52 7.50 -12.68
N GLU A 27 -2.80 7.26 -12.95
CA GLU A 27 -3.28 6.76 -14.24
C GLU A 27 -4.14 7.77 -15.02
N GLY A 28 -4.57 8.86 -14.39
CA GLY A 28 -5.44 9.85 -14.99
C GLY A 28 -6.88 9.38 -15.21
N LYS A 29 -7.25 8.24 -14.66
CA LYS A 29 -8.60 7.66 -14.74
C LYS A 29 -8.93 6.96 -13.43
N ILE A 30 -10.20 6.73 -13.18
CA ILE A 30 -10.66 6.08 -11.96
C ILE A 30 -10.89 4.60 -12.21
N ASN A 31 -10.09 3.76 -11.54
CA ASN A 31 -10.24 2.30 -11.56
C ASN A 31 -9.72 1.73 -10.24
N HIS A 32 -10.60 1.29 -9.37
CA HIS A 32 -10.25 0.76 -8.05
C HIS A 32 -9.25 -0.41 -8.12
N ALA A 33 -9.28 -1.21 -9.17
CA ALA A 33 -8.40 -2.35 -9.33
C ALA A 33 -6.93 -1.95 -9.52
N ASP A 34 -6.67 -0.76 -10.02
CA ASP A 34 -5.32 -0.25 -10.27
C ASP A 34 -4.78 0.62 -9.13
N ALA A 35 -5.55 0.80 -8.06
CA ALA A 35 -5.11 1.58 -6.91
C ALA A 35 -3.93 0.89 -6.21
N ARG A 36 -2.99 1.70 -5.72
CA ARG A 36 -1.79 1.24 -5.02
C ARG A 36 -1.98 1.09 -3.52
N LEU A 37 -3.21 1.11 -3.09
CA LEU A 37 -3.67 0.72 -1.76
C LEU A 37 -5.02 0.02 -1.95
N GLN A 38 -5.50 -0.64 -0.91
CA GLN A 38 -6.75 -1.37 -1.01
C GLN A 38 -7.61 -1.17 0.24
N VAL A 39 -8.90 -0.91 0.04
CA VAL A 39 -9.88 -0.90 1.11
C VAL A 39 -10.56 -2.26 1.13
N HIS A 40 -10.43 -2.95 2.25
CA HIS A 40 -11.08 -4.25 2.47
C HIS A 40 -12.41 -4.06 3.17
N LYS A 41 -13.43 -4.75 2.67
CA LYS A 41 -14.75 -4.81 3.30
C LYS A 41 -14.96 -6.23 3.80
N ARG A 42 -14.89 -6.39 5.11
CA ARG A 42 -14.94 -7.72 5.72
C ARG A 42 -16.35 -8.13 6.16
N ASP A 43 -17.08 -7.17 6.70
CA ASP A 43 -18.42 -7.38 7.21
C ASP A 43 -19.18 -6.07 7.09
N VAL A 44 -20.46 -6.09 7.41
CA VAL A 44 -21.31 -4.89 7.37
C VAL A 44 -20.72 -3.71 8.15
N ARG A 45 -19.87 -3.99 9.13
CA ARG A 45 -19.32 -2.99 10.05
C ARG A 45 -17.79 -2.88 10.06
N ILE A 46 -17.08 -3.68 9.25
CA ILE A 46 -15.62 -3.69 9.30
C ILE A 46 -15.06 -3.39 7.91
N ASP A 47 -14.66 -2.16 7.74
CA ASP A 47 -13.92 -1.69 6.57
C ASP A 47 -12.55 -1.21 7.07
N PHE A 48 -11.49 -1.49 6.32
CA PHE A 48 -10.16 -1.02 6.68
C PHE A 48 -9.27 -0.83 5.47
N PRO A 49 -8.37 0.19 5.47
CA PRO A 49 -7.42 0.38 4.41
C PRO A 49 -6.17 -0.47 4.64
N SER A 50 -5.65 -1.06 3.58
CA SER A 50 -4.34 -1.70 3.57
C SER A 50 -3.41 -0.86 2.70
N VAL A 51 -2.27 -0.45 3.24
CA VAL A 51 -1.31 0.45 2.59
C VAL A 51 0.09 -0.15 2.59
N CYS A 52 0.92 0.29 1.66
CA CYS A 52 2.33 -0.10 1.65
C CYS A 52 3.06 0.56 2.83
N THR A 53 3.79 -0.25 3.59
CA THR A 53 4.56 0.22 4.75
C THR A 53 6.01 0.52 4.40
N HIS A 54 6.40 0.43 3.13
CA HIS A 54 7.77 0.66 2.65
C HIS A 54 8.82 -0.10 3.47
N CYS A 55 8.54 -1.39 3.72
CA CYS A 55 9.37 -2.33 4.49
C CYS A 55 9.44 -2.08 6.00
N VAL A 56 8.79 -1.05 6.54
CA VAL A 56 8.80 -0.78 7.98
C VAL A 56 8.15 -1.93 8.77
N ALA A 57 7.04 -2.48 8.28
CA ALA A 57 6.30 -3.52 8.97
C ALA A 57 6.24 -4.86 8.24
N CYS A 58 6.97 -5.01 7.14
CA CYS A 58 6.95 -6.25 6.34
C CYS A 58 7.80 -7.38 6.93
N LYS A 59 8.73 -7.05 7.81
CA LYS A 59 9.65 -8.02 8.42
C LYS A 59 10.39 -8.82 7.34
N ASP A 60 10.35 -10.16 7.42
CA ASP A 60 11.03 -11.05 6.48
C ASP A 60 10.26 -11.21 5.15
N GLU A 61 9.04 -10.74 5.07
CA GLU A 61 8.17 -10.83 3.89
C GLU A 61 8.25 -9.59 3.00
N CYS A 62 9.43 -8.99 2.91
CA CYS A 62 9.61 -7.74 2.17
C CYS A 62 9.85 -7.99 0.69
N CYS A 63 9.13 -7.24 -0.16
CA CYS A 63 9.28 -7.34 -1.61
C CYS A 63 10.70 -6.99 -2.10
N VAL A 64 11.41 -6.11 -1.38
CA VAL A 64 12.79 -5.74 -1.73
C VAL A 64 13.72 -6.95 -1.68
N THR A 65 13.61 -7.77 -0.64
CA THR A 65 14.45 -8.96 -0.48
C THR A 65 13.99 -10.12 -1.35
N ALA A 66 12.71 -10.15 -1.71
CA ALA A 66 12.12 -11.23 -2.52
C ALA A 66 12.39 -11.08 -4.02
N CYS A 67 12.70 -9.88 -4.51
CA CYS A 67 12.89 -9.64 -5.93
C CYS A 67 14.18 -10.30 -6.42
N PRO A 68 14.10 -11.28 -7.36
CA PRO A 68 15.28 -12.03 -7.82
C PRO A 68 16.21 -11.21 -8.72
N VAL A 69 15.72 -10.14 -9.33
CA VAL A 69 16.49 -9.27 -10.22
C VAL A 69 16.81 -7.91 -9.58
N GLU A 70 16.52 -7.77 -8.29
CA GLU A 70 16.78 -6.55 -7.53
C GLU A 70 16.19 -5.28 -8.16
N ALA A 71 15.02 -5.42 -8.80
CA ALA A 71 14.30 -4.30 -9.41
C ALA A 71 13.63 -3.40 -8.38
N ILE A 72 13.52 -3.85 -7.13
CA ILE A 72 12.87 -3.10 -6.05
C ILE A 72 13.95 -2.59 -5.10
N LYS A 73 14.03 -1.27 -4.97
CA LYS A 73 15.07 -0.59 -4.19
C LYS A 73 14.46 0.40 -3.21
N ILE A 74 15.22 0.71 -2.17
CA ILE A 74 14.84 1.73 -1.19
C ILE A 74 15.64 3.00 -1.50
N GLU A 75 14.94 4.08 -1.82
CA GLU A 75 15.52 5.39 -2.07
C GLU A 75 14.85 6.42 -1.14
N ASP A 76 15.64 7.09 -0.31
CA ASP A 76 15.17 8.08 0.66
C ASP A 76 14.04 7.56 1.57
N GLY A 77 14.12 6.27 1.95
CA GLY A 77 13.10 5.61 2.78
C GLY A 77 11.85 5.19 2.01
N ILE A 78 11.78 5.48 0.72
CA ILE A 78 10.66 5.09 -0.15
C ILE A 78 11.08 3.87 -0.98
N VAL A 79 10.28 2.81 -0.91
CA VAL A 79 10.52 1.60 -1.72
C VAL A 79 9.93 1.83 -3.11
N ARG A 80 10.77 1.72 -4.12
CA ARG A 80 10.39 1.94 -5.53
C ARG A 80 10.71 0.73 -6.39
N VAL A 81 9.93 0.53 -7.44
CA VAL A 81 10.16 -0.51 -8.44
C VAL A 81 10.80 0.12 -9.68
N ASP A 82 11.92 -0.46 -10.12
CA ASP A 82 12.54 -0.10 -11.39
C ASP A 82 11.87 -0.93 -12.48
N GLU A 83 11.05 -0.28 -13.30
CA GLU A 83 10.27 -0.95 -14.35
C GLU A 83 11.17 -1.55 -15.44
N ASP A 84 12.31 -0.94 -15.69
CA ASP A 84 13.26 -1.42 -16.72
C ASP A 84 13.92 -2.74 -16.33
N GLU A 85 14.14 -2.96 -15.03
CA GLU A 85 14.76 -4.19 -14.52
C GLU A 85 13.74 -5.28 -14.14
N CYS A 86 12.46 -4.90 -13.99
CA CYS A 86 11.41 -5.84 -13.57
C CYS A 86 11.10 -6.87 -14.66
N THR A 87 11.13 -8.15 -14.30
CA THR A 87 10.82 -9.26 -15.22
C THR A 87 9.38 -9.77 -15.11
N ALA A 88 8.54 -9.10 -14.32
CA ALA A 88 7.14 -9.46 -14.09
C ALA A 88 6.96 -10.91 -13.58
N CYS A 89 7.89 -11.39 -12.74
CA CYS A 89 7.83 -12.75 -12.20
C CYS A 89 6.74 -12.98 -11.15
N GLY A 90 6.20 -11.90 -10.53
CA GLY A 90 5.10 -11.97 -9.58
C GLY A 90 5.49 -12.32 -8.14
N THR A 91 6.75 -12.58 -7.85
CA THR A 91 7.20 -12.95 -6.49
C THR A 91 6.88 -11.89 -5.46
N CYS A 92 7.07 -10.61 -5.80
CA CYS A 92 6.77 -9.48 -4.90
C CYS A 92 5.29 -9.38 -4.56
N VAL A 93 4.42 -9.74 -5.50
CA VAL A 93 2.96 -9.75 -5.28
C VAL A 93 2.59 -10.83 -4.26
N GLU A 94 3.20 -12.00 -4.38
CA GLU A 94 2.93 -13.14 -3.50
C GLU A 94 3.41 -12.91 -2.06
N VAL A 95 4.56 -12.25 -1.87
CA VAL A 95 5.14 -12.07 -0.54
C VAL A 95 4.58 -10.88 0.22
N CYS A 96 3.90 -9.93 -0.44
CA CYS A 96 3.43 -8.72 0.23
C CYS A 96 2.38 -9.05 1.30
N PRO A 97 2.68 -8.83 2.61
CA PRO A 97 1.75 -9.20 3.67
C PRO A 97 0.52 -8.29 3.74
N PHE A 98 0.56 -7.14 3.07
CA PHE A 98 -0.54 -6.18 3.03
C PHE A 98 -1.32 -6.25 1.72
N GLY A 99 -0.88 -7.05 0.75
CA GLY A 99 -1.58 -7.28 -0.51
C GLY A 99 -1.70 -6.05 -1.40
N VAL A 100 -0.74 -5.12 -1.33
CA VAL A 100 -0.80 -3.85 -2.04
C VAL A 100 0.18 -3.73 -3.21
N MET A 101 0.94 -4.77 -3.49
CA MET A 101 1.75 -4.85 -4.69
C MET A 101 0.89 -5.26 -5.88
N ARG A 102 0.99 -4.52 -6.97
CA ARG A 102 0.21 -4.78 -8.20
C ARG A 102 1.13 -5.19 -9.34
N MET A 103 0.57 -5.86 -10.31
CA MET A 103 1.28 -6.33 -11.50
C MET A 103 0.43 -6.10 -12.75
N GLU A 104 1.00 -5.44 -13.74
CA GLU A 104 0.51 -5.38 -15.12
C GLU A 104 1.63 -5.86 -16.04
N GLU A 105 2.21 -4.99 -16.84
CA GLU A 105 3.41 -5.33 -17.61
C GLU A 105 4.63 -5.46 -16.70
N THR A 106 4.70 -4.63 -15.66
CA THR A 106 5.70 -4.69 -14.59
C THR A 106 5.02 -4.53 -13.23
N ALA A 107 5.74 -4.83 -12.16
CA ALA A 107 5.23 -4.57 -10.82
C ALA A 107 5.12 -3.06 -10.56
N PHE A 108 4.08 -2.66 -9.85
CA PHE A 108 3.95 -1.28 -9.39
C PHE A 108 3.36 -1.25 -7.98
N LYS A 109 3.68 -0.21 -7.25
CA LYS A 109 3.27 -0.04 -5.86
C LYS A 109 3.23 1.43 -5.47
N CYS A 110 2.74 1.70 -4.26
CA CYS A 110 2.72 3.04 -3.69
C CYS A 110 4.13 3.63 -3.62
N ASP A 111 4.28 4.86 -4.13
CA ASP A 111 5.51 5.65 -4.07
C ASP A 111 5.32 6.92 -3.23
N LEU A 112 4.28 6.97 -2.39
CA LEU A 112 3.89 8.13 -1.57
C LEU A 112 3.59 9.37 -2.41
N CYS A 113 3.23 9.20 -3.68
CA CYS A 113 3.00 10.30 -4.64
C CYS A 113 4.16 11.31 -4.67
N GLY A 114 5.39 10.80 -4.55
CA GLY A 114 6.58 11.63 -4.52
C GLY A 114 6.84 12.34 -3.19
N GLY A 115 6.13 11.99 -2.13
CA GLY A 115 6.27 12.57 -0.79
C GLY A 115 5.07 13.41 -0.34
N ASP A 116 4.01 13.47 -1.15
CA ASP A 116 2.78 14.21 -0.83
C ASP A 116 1.56 13.33 -1.16
N PRO A 117 1.25 12.34 -0.30
CA PRO A 117 0.24 11.32 -0.61
C PRO A 117 -1.15 11.89 -0.87
N THR A 118 -1.68 11.63 -2.05
CA THR A 118 -2.99 12.11 -2.50
C THR A 118 -4.13 11.45 -1.71
N CYS A 119 -3.99 10.15 -1.40
CA CYS A 119 -5.02 9.40 -0.65
C CYS A 119 -5.31 10.03 0.72
N VAL A 120 -4.28 10.54 1.39
CA VAL A 120 -4.43 11.20 2.70
C VAL A 120 -5.28 12.45 2.58
N LYS A 121 -5.11 13.22 1.51
CA LYS A 121 -5.87 14.44 1.27
C LYS A 121 -7.37 14.17 1.05
N PHE A 122 -7.70 13.02 0.47
CA PHE A 122 -9.07 12.65 0.14
C PHE A 122 -9.78 11.83 1.21
N CYS A 123 -9.06 11.35 2.22
CA CYS A 123 -9.69 10.61 3.32
C CYS A 123 -10.25 11.58 4.37
N SER A 124 -11.55 11.86 4.28
CA SER A 124 -12.23 12.79 5.19
C SER A 124 -12.32 12.28 6.63
N MET A 125 -12.25 10.96 6.81
CA MET A 125 -12.38 10.33 8.14
C MET A 125 -11.04 10.18 8.88
N GLY A 126 -9.92 10.51 8.23
CA GLY A 126 -8.61 10.35 8.84
C GLY A 126 -8.19 8.89 9.05
N ALA A 127 -8.71 7.98 8.22
CA ALA A 127 -8.38 6.56 8.29
C ALA A 127 -6.99 6.26 7.72
N ILE A 128 -6.41 7.18 6.96
CA ILE A 128 -5.05 7.11 6.44
C ILE A 128 -4.38 8.45 6.75
N LYS A 129 -3.23 8.40 7.42
CA LYS A 129 -2.43 9.59 7.73
C LYS A 129 -1.00 9.44 7.24
N TYR A 130 -0.38 10.55 6.92
CA TYR A 130 1.02 10.62 6.53
C TYR A 130 1.83 11.16 7.72
N GLU A 131 2.36 10.24 8.51
CA GLU A 131 3.03 10.56 9.78
C GLU A 131 4.14 9.55 10.08
N GLU A 132 4.77 9.65 11.24
CA GLU A 132 5.76 8.68 11.67
C GLU A 132 5.16 7.28 11.77
N PRO A 133 5.90 6.23 11.37
CA PRO A 133 5.40 4.86 11.42
C PRO A 133 4.91 4.45 12.80
N LYS A 134 3.75 3.79 12.86
CA LYS A 134 3.15 3.26 14.09
C LYS A 134 2.98 1.75 13.96
N PRO A 135 3.92 0.97 14.50
CA PRO A 135 3.87 -0.50 14.38
C PRO A 135 2.57 -1.13 14.83
N GLU A 136 1.94 -0.58 15.87
CA GLU A 136 0.66 -1.06 16.39
C GLU A 136 -0.48 -0.97 15.36
N GLN A 137 -0.49 0.07 14.54
CA GLN A 137 -1.51 0.26 13.50
C GLN A 137 -1.30 -0.73 12.35
N TYR A 138 -0.08 -0.96 11.95
CA TYR A 138 0.25 -1.93 10.91
C TYR A 138 -0.10 -3.36 11.36
N GLU A 139 0.19 -3.68 12.61
CA GLU A 139 -0.13 -4.99 13.17
C GLU A 139 -1.64 -5.21 13.26
N ALA A 140 -2.39 -4.16 13.57
CA ALA A 140 -3.86 -4.22 13.58
C ALA A 140 -4.41 -4.60 12.19
N VAL A 141 -3.89 -3.99 11.13
CA VAL A 141 -4.28 -4.33 9.75
C VAL A 141 -3.86 -5.75 9.38
N ARG A 142 -2.65 -6.17 9.76
CA ARG A 142 -2.19 -7.56 9.51
C ARG A 142 -3.11 -8.59 10.14
N LYS A 143 -3.55 -8.34 11.37
CA LYS A 143 -4.49 -9.24 12.06
C LYS A 143 -5.82 -9.33 11.34
N LEU A 144 -6.33 -8.21 10.86
CA LEU A 144 -7.57 -8.17 10.09
C LEU A 144 -7.44 -8.93 8.76
N LEU A 145 -6.32 -8.77 8.06
CA LEU A 145 -6.04 -9.49 6.82
C LEU A 145 -5.95 -11.01 7.04
N LYS A 146 -5.25 -11.43 8.08
CA LYS A 146 -5.14 -12.87 8.40
C LYS A 146 -6.48 -13.51 8.77
N ALA A 147 -7.37 -12.75 9.36
CA ALA A 147 -8.70 -13.25 9.72
C ALA A 147 -9.62 -13.42 8.50
N GLU A 148 -9.25 -12.92 7.32
CA GLU A 148 -9.96 -13.14 6.06
C GLU A 148 -9.60 -14.49 5.40
N GLU A 149 -8.55 -15.13 5.84
CA GLU A 149 -8.09 -16.41 5.30
C GLU A 149 -8.91 -17.61 5.80
#